data_fc536a4d82bfe553ea32832e5e2493d1
#
_entry.id   fc536a4d82bfe553ea32832e5e2493d1
#
_cell.length_a   1.000
_cell.length_b   1.000
_cell.length_c   1.000
_cell.angle_alpha   90.00
_cell.angle_beta   90.00
_cell.angle_gamma   90.00
#
_symmetry.space_group_name_H-M   'P 1'
#
loop_
_entity.id
_entity.type
_entity.pdbx_description
1 polymer ?
#
loop_
_entity_poly.entity_id
_entity_poly.type
_entity_poly.pdbx_seq_one_letter_code
_entity_poly.pdbx_strand_id
1 'polypeptide(L)'
;VAGNDLAGNSYVAGTQSITFIIDSTAPTVTLTDTDADNFISTTLSPTNTVTITASFSKSMAATPSIYITGVVTNVAMKRISGTNSYTYNWNTSTPTLAAGAYTVTVSGTDAIGNAYAGTDTITFTISPTFYLDANGVTVKCRGCSAGDKGVVGGVIYTAHDNTSIAAKNKNDSDWNRVVTTLVSNMSDLFKNQTANSNSWNQNISSWDTSNVTTMHEMFDGAHAFNQNIGSWDTSSVTDMS
;
A
#
# COMPACT_ATOMS: atom_id res chain seq x y z
N VAL A 1 31.77 28.64 45.68
CA VAL A 1 33.22 28.64 45.37
C VAL A 1 33.86 29.64 46.30
N ALA A 2 34.88 29.24 47.01
CA ALA A 2 35.72 30.12 47.84
C ALA A 2 37.13 30.19 47.25
N GLY A 3 37.72 31.34 47.26
CA GLY A 3 39.09 31.52 46.78
C GLY A 3 39.51 32.99 46.94
N ASN A 4 40.82 33.27 46.85
CA ASN A 4 41.36 34.60 46.85
C ASN A 4 41.89 34.90 45.43
N ASP A 5 41.87 36.21 45.07
CA ASP A 5 42.59 36.66 43.89
C ASP A 5 44.11 36.67 44.13
N LEU A 6 44.90 36.90 43.10
CA LEU A 6 46.38 37.01 43.18
C LEU A 6 46.86 38.12 44.11
N ALA A 7 46.04 39.08 44.49
CA ALA A 7 46.32 40.14 45.43
C ALA A 7 45.95 39.80 46.85
N GLY A 8 45.41 38.60 47.10
CA GLY A 8 44.99 38.12 48.43
C GLY A 8 43.59 38.52 48.87
N ASN A 9 42.79 39.17 48.00
CA ASN A 9 41.42 39.50 48.33
C ASN A 9 40.51 38.28 48.30
N SER A 10 39.79 38.04 49.36
CA SER A 10 38.82 36.92 49.43
C SER A 10 37.68 37.14 48.45
N TYR A 11 37.34 36.12 47.71
CA TYR A 11 36.11 36.10 46.95
C TYR A 11 34.91 36.24 47.88
N VAL A 12 34.20 37.35 47.78
CA VAL A 12 32.93 37.53 48.48
C VAL A 12 31.91 36.65 47.74
N ALA A 13 31.44 35.64 48.41
CA ALA A 13 30.38 34.78 47.84
C ALA A 13 29.20 35.64 47.40
N GLY A 14 29.14 35.92 46.12
CA GLY A 14 27.98 36.58 45.51
C GLY A 14 26.82 35.61 45.50
N THR A 15 25.60 36.16 45.47
CA THR A 15 24.36 35.40 45.36
C THR A 15 24.13 34.78 43.98
N GLN A 16 25.19 34.57 43.22
CA GLN A 16 25.07 33.90 41.92
C GLN A 16 24.90 32.40 42.11
N SER A 17 23.72 31.92 41.86
CA SER A 17 23.42 30.50 41.77
C SER A 17 23.34 30.05 40.31
N ILE A 18 23.93 28.94 39.98
CA ILE A 18 23.72 28.26 38.71
C ILE A 18 22.66 27.20 38.99
N THR A 19 21.48 27.36 38.38
CA THR A 19 20.43 26.35 38.43
C THR A 19 20.58 25.42 37.20
N PHE A 20 20.79 24.17 37.47
CA PHE A 20 20.73 23.14 36.42
C PHE A 20 19.30 22.58 36.39
N ILE A 21 18.66 22.71 35.28
CA ILE A 21 17.38 22.04 35.04
C ILE A 21 17.70 20.71 34.35
N ILE A 22 17.40 19.61 35.01
CA ILE A 22 17.51 18.27 34.44
C ILE A 22 16.13 17.93 33.89
N ASP A 23 15.99 17.89 32.58
CA ASP A 23 14.80 17.40 31.92
C ASP A 23 15.02 15.92 31.52
N SER A 24 14.34 15.03 32.22
CA SER A 24 14.35 13.59 31.96
C SER A 24 13.05 13.10 31.32
N THR A 25 12.19 14.03 30.91
CA THR A 25 10.87 13.71 30.36
C THR A 25 10.97 13.48 28.86
N ALA A 26 10.53 12.32 28.38
CA ALA A 26 10.45 12.06 26.94
C ALA A 26 9.45 13.01 26.24
N PRO A 27 9.70 13.40 24.99
CA PRO A 27 8.69 14.10 24.19
C PRO A 27 7.47 13.20 23.95
N THR A 28 6.29 13.80 23.84
CA THR A 28 5.10 13.17 23.29
C THR A 28 4.92 13.59 21.84
N VAL A 29 4.15 12.83 21.06
CA VAL A 29 3.77 13.19 19.70
C VAL A 29 2.26 13.09 19.53
N THR A 30 1.71 13.90 18.65
CA THR A 30 0.39 13.72 18.08
C THR A 30 0.55 13.52 16.59
N LEU A 31 0.05 12.40 16.08
CA LEU A 31 0.02 12.10 14.64
C LEU A 31 -1.34 12.53 14.07
N THR A 32 -1.29 13.20 12.94
CA THR A 32 -2.47 13.55 12.12
C THR A 32 -2.14 13.33 10.64
N ASP A 33 -3.17 13.21 9.81
CA ASP A 33 -3.02 13.08 8.37
C ASP A 33 -4.11 13.86 7.62
N THR A 34 -4.00 13.88 6.30
CA THR A 34 -4.95 14.56 5.40
C THR A 34 -6.04 13.64 4.85
N ASP A 35 -6.02 12.37 5.20
CA ASP A 35 -7.05 11.42 4.81
C ASP A 35 -8.15 11.38 5.88
N ALA A 36 -9.37 11.77 5.52
CA ALA A 36 -10.45 11.99 6.48
C ALA A 36 -10.99 10.71 7.12
N ASP A 37 -10.76 9.53 6.53
CA ASP A 37 -11.35 8.26 6.96
C ASP A 37 -10.33 7.12 7.15
N ASN A 38 -9.04 7.39 6.91
CA ASN A 38 -7.95 6.40 6.95
C ASN A 38 -8.14 5.20 5.99
N PHE A 39 -9.01 5.35 5.00
CA PHE A 39 -9.22 4.40 3.92
C PHE A 39 -8.59 4.90 2.63
N ILE A 40 -7.43 4.38 2.30
CA ILE A 40 -6.80 4.69 1.01
C ILE A 40 -7.48 3.87 -0.07
N SER A 41 -8.35 4.54 -0.83
CA SER A 41 -8.88 3.96 -2.06
C SER A 41 -7.77 3.92 -3.11
N THR A 42 -7.50 2.74 -3.67
CA THR A 42 -6.59 2.60 -4.81
C THR A 42 -7.22 3.08 -6.13
N THR A 43 -8.40 3.71 -6.08
CA THR A 43 -9.01 4.31 -7.27
C THR A 43 -8.18 5.48 -7.77
N LEU A 44 -7.99 5.47 -9.06
CA LEU A 44 -7.23 6.37 -9.91
C LEU A 44 -7.46 7.87 -9.63
N SER A 45 -6.83 8.42 -8.61
CA SER A 45 -6.51 9.83 -8.62
C SER A 45 -5.01 9.96 -8.88
N PRO A 46 -4.57 10.74 -9.87
CA PRO A 46 -3.14 10.93 -10.16
C PRO A 46 -2.38 11.64 -9.02
N THR A 47 -3.05 11.95 -7.93
CA THR A 47 -2.52 12.71 -6.78
C THR A 47 -2.84 12.08 -5.43
N ASN A 48 -2.83 10.74 -5.32
CA ASN A 48 -3.01 10.08 -4.03
C ASN A 48 -1.77 10.29 -3.15
N THR A 49 -1.66 11.48 -2.58
CA THR A 49 -0.65 11.81 -1.58
C THR A 49 -1.35 12.05 -0.26
N VAL A 50 -1.01 11.24 0.73
CA VAL A 50 -1.42 11.47 2.13
C VAL A 50 -0.28 12.22 2.81
N THR A 51 -0.57 13.39 3.38
CA THR A 51 0.38 14.14 4.19
C THR A 51 0.20 13.72 5.64
N ILE A 52 1.22 13.09 6.20
CA ILE A 52 1.28 12.70 7.61
C ILE A 52 2.03 13.77 8.37
N THR A 53 1.46 14.26 9.47
CA THR A 53 2.05 15.29 10.33
C THR A 53 2.29 14.71 11.72
N ALA A 54 3.53 14.85 12.20
CA ALA A 54 3.94 14.53 13.57
C ALA A 54 4.21 15.82 14.34
N SER A 55 3.43 16.11 15.36
CA SER A 55 3.58 17.29 16.23
C SER A 55 4.13 16.87 17.59
N PHE A 56 5.40 17.21 17.85
CA PHE A 56 6.07 16.88 19.11
C PHE A 56 5.86 17.95 20.17
N SER A 57 5.75 17.54 21.43
CA SER A 57 5.61 18.44 22.58
C SER A 57 6.88 19.24 22.88
N LYS A 58 8.04 18.81 22.33
CA LYS A 58 9.35 19.43 22.53
C LYS A 58 10.09 19.62 21.21
N SER A 59 11.11 20.52 21.25
CA SER A 59 12.06 20.64 20.12
C SER A 59 12.88 19.38 19.99
N MET A 60 13.03 18.89 18.76
CA MET A 60 13.79 17.69 18.48
C MET A 60 15.26 18.03 18.18
N ALA A 61 16.20 17.18 18.63
CA ALA A 61 17.65 17.35 18.42
C ALA A 61 18.03 17.21 16.94
N ALA A 62 17.36 16.31 16.22
CA ALA A 62 17.49 16.07 14.81
C ALA A 62 16.10 15.88 14.17
N THR A 63 16.05 15.84 12.85
CA THR A 63 14.82 15.54 12.13
C THR A 63 14.30 14.15 12.50
N PRO A 64 13.07 14.02 13.01
CA PRO A 64 12.47 12.73 13.29
C PRO A 64 12.31 11.86 12.04
N SER A 65 12.31 10.56 12.24
CA SER A 65 12.09 9.59 11.17
C SER A 65 10.69 9.01 11.24
N ILE A 66 10.15 8.66 10.07
CA ILE A 66 8.87 7.97 9.89
C ILE A 66 9.10 6.55 9.38
N TYR A 67 8.21 5.66 9.80
CA TYR A 67 8.09 4.28 9.35
C TYR A 67 6.64 4.03 8.93
N ILE A 68 6.44 3.34 7.82
CA ILE A 68 5.14 2.83 7.37
C ILE A 68 5.35 1.36 7.06
N THR A 69 4.63 0.50 7.73
CA THR A 69 4.82 -0.97 7.66
C THR A 69 4.94 -1.45 6.21
N GLY A 70 6.05 -2.10 5.90
CA GLY A 70 6.31 -2.70 4.57
C GLY A 70 6.60 -1.72 3.42
N VAL A 71 6.55 -0.39 3.67
CA VAL A 71 6.65 0.63 2.60
C VAL A 71 7.76 1.65 2.86
N VAL A 72 7.80 2.20 4.07
CA VAL A 72 8.74 3.27 4.44
C VAL A 72 9.53 2.85 5.67
N THR A 73 10.85 2.90 5.58
CA THR A 73 11.73 2.52 6.69
C THR A 73 12.72 3.65 6.96
N ASN A 74 12.61 4.25 8.14
CA ASN A 74 13.57 5.23 8.66
C ASN A 74 13.82 6.42 7.72
N VAL A 75 12.76 7.03 7.18
CA VAL A 75 12.86 8.20 6.31
C VAL A 75 12.72 9.48 7.13
N ALA A 76 13.62 10.45 6.92
CA ALA A 76 13.56 11.74 7.60
C ALA A 76 12.31 12.54 7.15
N MET A 77 11.57 13.09 8.13
CA MET A 77 10.43 13.95 7.89
C MET A 77 10.87 15.38 7.58
N LYS A 78 10.02 16.18 6.97
CA LYS A 78 10.30 17.59 6.67
C LYS A 78 9.74 18.47 7.79
N ARG A 79 10.61 19.31 8.40
CA ARG A 79 10.18 20.25 9.45
C ARG A 79 9.28 21.36 8.88
N ILE A 80 8.22 21.69 9.61
CA ILE A 80 7.45 22.90 9.38
C ILE A 80 8.15 24.05 10.12
N SER A 81 8.58 25.05 9.37
CA SER A 81 9.38 26.16 9.90
C SER A 81 8.69 26.84 11.10
N GLY A 82 9.46 27.11 12.17
CA GLY A 82 8.97 27.79 13.36
C GLY A 82 8.12 26.91 14.31
N THR A 83 8.02 25.60 14.05
CA THR A 83 7.22 24.69 14.86
C THR A 83 8.02 23.45 15.29
N ASN A 84 7.43 22.64 16.18
CA ASN A 84 7.90 21.29 16.52
C ASN A 84 7.14 20.22 15.71
N SER A 85 6.55 20.60 14.59
CA SER A 85 5.80 19.70 13.71
C SER A 85 6.62 19.37 12.46
N TYR A 86 6.45 18.12 12.01
CA TYR A 86 7.16 17.55 10.86
C TYR A 86 6.16 16.85 9.96
N THR A 87 6.38 16.92 8.64
CA THR A 87 5.50 16.29 7.65
C THR A 87 6.24 15.26 6.82
N TYR A 88 5.49 14.28 6.35
CA TYR A 88 5.89 13.33 5.33
C TYR A 88 4.76 13.17 4.32
N ASN A 89 5.09 13.32 3.04
CA ASN A 89 4.14 13.13 1.95
C ASN A 89 4.26 11.68 1.45
N TRP A 90 3.30 10.85 1.82
CA TRP A 90 3.24 9.48 1.35
C TRP A 90 2.50 9.40 0.02
N ASN A 91 3.22 9.02 -1.04
CA ASN A 91 2.61 8.73 -2.33
C ASN A 91 2.07 7.29 -2.30
N THR A 92 0.76 7.15 -2.27
CA THR A 92 0.07 5.86 -2.21
C THR A 92 -0.13 5.20 -3.58
N SER A 93 0.30 5.87 -4.67
CA SER A 93 0.20 5.35 -6.04
C SER A 93 1.40 4.50 -6.45
N THR A 94 2.55 4.63 -5.74
CA THR A 94 3.80 3.91 -6.09
C THR A 94 4.60 3.55 -4.83
N PRO A 95 5.02 2.29 -4.66
CA PRO A 95 4.64 1.12 -5.44
C PRO A 95 3.15 0.78 -5.27
N THR A 96 2.59 -0.06 -6.14
CA THR A 96 1.21 -0.54 -6.00
C THR A 96 1.09 -1.24 -4.65
N LEU A 97 0.31 -0.63 -3.74
CA LEU A 97 0.13 -1.15 -2.40
C LEU A 97 -0.83 -2.35 -2.44
N ALA A 98 -0.46 -3.44 -1.77
CA ALA A 98 -1.36 -4.56 -1.57
C ALA A 98 -2.52 -4.18 -0.62
N ALA A 99 -3.63 -4.89 -0.69
CA ALA A 99 -4.68 -4.76 0.31
C ALA A 99 -4.14 -5.14 1.70
N GLY A 100 -4.50 -4.38 2.71
CA GLY A 100 -4.02 -4.61 4.07
C GLY A 100 -3.93 -3.34 4.92
N ALA A 101 -3.44 -3.52 6.14
CA ALA A 101 -3.22 -2.44 7.10
C ALA A 101 -1.78 -1.94 7.05
N TYR A 102 -1.63 -0.63 7.00
CA TYR A 102 -0.34 0.07 6.97
C TYR A 102 -0.24 0.99 8.18
N THR A 103 0.57 0.60 9.16
CA THR A 103 0.73 1.35 10.40
C THR A 103 1.89 2.33 10.28
N VAL A 104 1.62 3.59 10.62
CA VAL A 104 2.59 4.68 10.69
C VAL A 104 3.11 4.79 12.12
N THR A 105 4.41 4.86 12.26
CA THR A 105 5.11 5.18 13.50
C THR A 105 6.19 6.21 13.27
N VAL A 106 6.61 6.91 14.31
CA VAL A 106 7.70 7.89 14.24
C VAL A 106 8.72 7.64 15.35
N SER A 107 9.94 8.10 15.12
CA SER A 107 11.01 8.07 16.13
C SER A 107 11.79 9.36 16.13
N GLY A 108 12.42 9.68 17.27
CA GLY A 108 13.27 10.85 17.42
C GLY A 108 13.67 11.09 18.86
N THR A 109 14.57 12.04 19.09
CA THR A 109 15.02 12.48 20.41
C THR A 109 14.83 13.99 20.56
N ASP A 110 14.48 14.45 21.75
CA ASP A 110 14.42 15.88 22.01
C ASP A 110 15.82 16.55 22.05
N ALA A 111 15.85 17.87 22.16
CA ALA A 111 17.10 18.65 22.07
C ALA A 111 18.12 18.33 23.18
N ILE A 112 17.72 17.65 24.24
CA ILE A 112 18.57 17.27 25.38
C ILE A 112 18.79 15.76 25.50
N GLY A 113 18.30 14.97 24.53
CA GLY A 113 18.63 13.55 24.38
C GLY A 113 17.55 12.55 24.88
N ASN A 114 16.36 13.00 25.32
CA ASN A 114 15.29 12.07 25.68
C ASN A 114 14.61 11.54 24.42
N ALA A 115 14.64 10.22 24.27
CA ALA A 115 14.00 9.56 23.12
C ALA A 115 12.46 9.58 23.27
N TYR A 116 11.75 9.80 22.16
CA TYR A 116 10.34 9.52 22.09
C TYR A 116 10.12 8.02 22.30
N ALA A 117 9.32 7.67 23.28
CA ALA A 117 9.03 6.29 23.68
C ALA A 117 7.50 5.99 23.60
N GLY A 118 6.74 6.88 22.94
CA GLY A 118 5.29 6.71 22.80
C GLY A 118 4.91 5.67 21.76
N THR A 119 3.65 5.29 21.79
CA THR A 119 3.04 4.27 20.91
C THR A 119 1.99 4.87 19.98
N ASP A 120 2.01 6.21 19.81
CA ASP A 120 1.06 6.86 18.90
C ASP A 120 1.26 6.35 17.47
N THR A 121 0.17 5.91 16.87
CA THR A 121 0.15 5.34 15.52
C THR A 121 -1.07 5.83 14.75
N ILE A 122 -0.94 5.91 13.44
CA ILE A 122 -2.06 5.97 12.51
C ILE A 122 -2.04 4.68 11.71
N THR A 123 -3.20 4.07 11.49
CA THR A 123 -3.32 2.90 10.64
C THR A 123 -4.22 3.21 9.46
N PHE A 124 -3.67 3.11 8.26
CA PHE A 124 -4.41 3.20 7.00
C PHE A 124 -4.79 1.79 6.55
N THR A 125 -6.01 1.65 6.02
CA THR A 125 -6.47 0.40 5.41
C THR A 125 -6.56 0.57 3.90
N ILE A 126 -5.84 -0.28 3.17
CA ILE A 126 -5.97 -0.36 1.72
C ILE A 126 -6.87 -1.53 1.39
N SER A 127 -7.99 -1.22 0.75
CA SER A 127 -8.93 -2.24 0.27
C SER A 127 -8.69 -2.53 -1.21
N PRO A 128 -8.84 -3.78 -1.66
CA PRO A 128 -8.75 -4.10 -3.08
C PRO A 128 -9.85 -3.37 -3.84
N THR A 129 -9.49 -2.77 -4.96
CA THR A 129 -10.44 -2.06 -5.83
C THR A 129 -10.67 -2.84 -7.10
N PHE A 130 -11.92 -3.22 -7.35
CA PHE A 130 -12.37 -3.79 -8.61
C PHE A 130 -13.01 -2.71 -9.47
N TYR A 131 -12.66 -2.65 -10.75
CA TYR A 131 -13.12 -1.59 -11.64
C TYR A 131 -13.24 -2.06 -13.09
N LEU A 132 -14.08 -1.36 -13.85
CA LEU A 132 -14.17 -1.52 -15.29
C LEU A 132 -13.06 -0.69 -15.96
N ASP A 133 -12.29 -1.31 -16.84
CA ASP A 133 -11.23 -0.62 -17.57
C ASP A 133 -11.80 0.39 -18.58
N ALA A 134 -10.96 1.30 -19.08
CA ALA A 134 -11.35 2.35 -20.05
C ALA A 134 -11.94 1.79 -21.35
N ASN A 135 -11.65 0.53 -21.71
CA ASN A 135 -12.26 -0.13 -22.88
C ASN A 135 -13.74 -0.52 -22.68
N GLY A 136 -14.30 -0.32 -21.47
CA GLY A 136 -15.70 -0.58 -21.15
C GLY A 136 -16.08 -2.07 -21.06
N VAL A 137 -15.12 -2.99 -21.14
CA VAL A 137 -15.35 -4.46 -21.15
C VAL A 137 -14.54 -5.17 -20.08
N THR A 138 -13.25 -4.89 -19.98
CA THR A 138 -12.32 -5.61 -19.11
C THR A 138 -12.52 -5.22 -17.65
N VAL A 139 -12.67 -6.21 -16.77
CA VAL A 139 -12.71 -6.00 -15.32
C VAL A 139 -11.33 -6.28 -14.74
N LYS A 140 -10.81 -5.30 -14.03
CA LYS A 140 -9.50 -5.33 -13.39
C LYS A 140 -9.62 -5.19 -11.89
N CYS A 141 -8.59 -5.60 -11.17
CA CYS A 141 -8.46 -5.28 -9.76
C CYS A 141 -7.08 -4.71 -9.44
N ARG A 142 -7.05 -3.79 -8.48
CA ARG A 142 -5.82 -3.21 -7.94
C ARG A 142 -5.69 -3.58 -6.46
N GLY A 143 -4.47 -3.94 -6.03
CA GLY A 143 -4.19 -4.33 -4.65
C GLY A 143 -4.93 -5.59 -4.20
N CYS A 144 -5.50 -6.37 -5.12
CA CYS A 144 -6.20 -7.61 -4.80
C CYS A 144 -5.22 -8.79 -4.64
N SER A 145 -5.69 -9.80 -3.92
CA SER A 145 -5.11 -11.13 -3.80
C SER A 145 -6.09 -12.18 -4.37
N ALA A 146 -5.61 -13.37 -4.66
CA ALA A 146 -6.48 -14.45 -5.11
C ALA A 146 -7.56 -14.75 -4.06
N GLY A 147 -8.81 -14.83 -4.51
CA GLY A 147 -9.98 -15.02 -3.66
C GLY A 147 -10.68 -13.75 -3.21
N ASP A 148 -10.05 -12.57 -3.36
CA ASP A 148 -10.71 -11.29 -3.08
C ASP A 148 -11.91 -11.08 -4.00
N LYS A 149 -12.94 -10.43 -3.46
CA LYS A 149 -14.18 -10.15 -4.16
C LYS A 149 -14.45 -8.65 -4.21
N GLY A 150 -14.99 -8.20 -5.35
CA GLY A 150 -15.42 -6.82 -5.53
C GLY A 150 -16.61 -6.70 -6.46
N VAL A 151 -17.28 -5.55 -6.41
CA VAL A 151 -18.49 -5.27 -7.19
C VAL A 151 -18.18 -4.30 -8.31
N VAL A 152 -18.50 -4.68 -9.56
CA VAL A 152 -18.42 -3.81 -10.73
C VAL A 152 -19.77 -3.86 -11.46
N GLY A 153 -20.42 -2.71 -11.64
CA GLY A 153 -21.73 -2.66 -12.30
C GLY A 153 -22.82 -3.51 -11.63
N GLY A 154 -22.76 -3.70 -10.30
CA GLY A 154 -23.71 -4.53 -9.57
C GLY A 154 -23.41 -6.04 -9.61
N VAL A 155 -22.35 -6.47 -10.29
CA VAL A 155 -21.94 -7.88 -10.38
C VAL A 155 -20.75 -8.11 -9.44
N ILE A 156 -20.80 -9.20 -8.67
CA ILE A 156 -19.68 -9.64 -7.82
C ILE A 156 -18.68 -10.41 -8.67
N TYR A 157 -17.43 -9.98 -8.65
CA TYR A 157 -16.28 -10.62 -9.28
C TYR A 157 -15.34 -11.19 -8.24
N THR A 158 -14.58 -12.23 -8.60
CA THR A 158 -13.54 -12.84 -7.75
C THR A 158 -12.20 -12.80 -8.47
N ALA A 159 -11.16 -12.31 -7.78
CA ALA A 159 -9.80 -12.29 -8.31
C ALA A 159 -9.15 -13.69 -8.24
N HIS A 160 -8.46 -14.06 -9.31
CA HIS A 160 -7.70 -15.30 -9.41
C HIS A 160 -6.26 -15.02 -9.81
N ASP A 161 -5.33 -15.82 -9.28
CA ASP A 161 -3.95 -15.95 -9.70
C ASP A 161 -3.73 -17.23 -10.55
N ASN A 162 -2.50 -17.50 -10.96
CA ASN A 162 -2.19 -18.70 -11.76
C ASN A 162 -2.61 -20.01 -11.09
N THR A 163 -2.46 -20.10 -9.76
CA THR A 163 -2.78 -21.31 -9.00
C THR A 163 -4.28 -21.52 -8.89
N SER A 164 -5.00 -20.48 -8.47
CA SER A 164 -6.42 -20.55 -8.22
C SER A 164 -7.24 -20.67 -9.51
N ILE A 165 -6.80 -20.03 -10.62
CA ILE A 165 -7.49 -20.17 -11.91
C ILE A 165 -7.29 -21.56 -12.52
N ALA A 166 -6.10 -22.13 -12.41
CA ALA A 166 -5.80 -23.49 -12.89
C ALA A 166 -6.59 -24.56 -12.11
N ALA A 167 -6.79 -24.33 -10.82
CA ALA A 167 -7.56 -25.23 -9.94
C ALA A 167 -9.08 -25.07 -10.06
N LYS A 168 -9.56 -24.01 -10.72
CA LYS A 168 -11.01 -23.74 -10.85
C LYS A 168 -11.70 -24.80 -11.69
N ASN A 169 -12.85 -25.29 -11.21
CA ASN A 169 -13.61 -26.29 -11.92
C ASN A 169 -14.13 -25.74 -13.26
N LYS A 170 -13.81 -26.41 -14.34
CA LYS A 170 -14.21 -26.02 -15.71
C LYS A 170 -15.73 -25.97 -15.90
N ASN A 171 -16.49 -26.75 -15.11
CA ASN A 171 -17.95 -26.78 -15.16
C ASN A 171 -18.65 -25.68 -14.34
N ASP A 172 -17.89 -24.85 -13.59
CA ASP A 172 -18.49 -23.74 -12.88
C ASP A 172 -19.12 -22.76 -13.85
N SER A 173 -20.28 -22.19 -13.47
CA SER A 173 -21.04 -21.26 -14.32
C SER A 173 -20.61 -19.80 -14.16
N ASP A 174 -19.62 -19.52 -13.33
CA ASP A 174 -19.22 -18.18 -12.94
C ASP A 174 -17.88 -17.70 -13.54
N TRP A 175 -17.42 -18.34 -14.63
CA TRP A 175 -16.22 -17.93 -15.36
C TRP A 175 -16.30 -16.49 -15.87
N ASN A 176 -17.51 -15.98 -16.12
CA ASN A 176 -17.79 -14.61 -16.50
C ASN A 176 -17.66 -13.60 -15.33
N ARG A 177 -17.35 -14.09 -14.12
CA ARG A 177 -17.14 -13.28 -12.90
C ARG A 177 -15.73 -13.42 -12.35
N VAL A 178 -14.83 -13.98 -13.15
CA VAL A 178 -13.41 -14.12 -12.82
C VAL A 178 -12.68 -12.85 -13.24
N VAL A 179 -11.82 -12.34 -12.36
CA VAL A 179 -10.85 -11.28 -12.67
C VAL A 179 -9.46 -11.90 -12.73
N THR A 180 -8.79 -11.66 -13.84
CA THR A 180 -7.52 -12.30 -14.20
C THR A 180 -6.32 -11.37 -14.15
N THR A 181 -6.44 -10.19 -13.53
CA THR A 181 -5.34 -9.21 -13.41
C THR A 181 -4.06 -9.80 -12.81
N LEU A 182 -4.17 -10.82 -11.95
CA LEU A 182 -3.03 -11.50 -11.32
C LEU A 182 -2.53 -12.72 -12.12
N VAL A 183 -3.15 -13.03 -13.26
CA VAL A 183 -2.83 -14.21 -14.06
C VAL A 183 -1.81 -13.85 -15.13
N SER A 184 -0.73 -14.61 -15.18
CA SER A 184 0.30 -14.50 -16.22
C SER A 184 0.41 -15.75 -17.10
N ASN A 185 -0.19 -16.87 -16.68
CA ASN A 185 -0.18 -18.14 -17.39
C ASN A 185 -1.59 -18.69 -17.54
N MET A 186 -2.05 -18.85 -18.79
CA MET A 186 -3.34 -19.43 -19.16
C MET A 186 -3.19 -20.72 -19.98
N SER A 187 -1.99 -21.32 -20.00
CA SER A 187 -1.73 -22.57 -20.73
C SER A 187 -2.69 -23.67 -20.27
N ASP A 188 -3.19 -24.47 -21.22
CA ASP A 188 -4.08 -25.62 -21.02
C ASP A 188 -5.40 -25.30 -20.27
N LEU A 189 -5.74 -24.03 -20.02
CA LEU A 189 -6.82 -23.65 -19.11
C LEU A 189 -8.18 -24.26 -19.49
N PHE A 190 -8.48 -24.36 -20.77
CA PHE A 190 -9.72 -24.98 -21.28
C PHE A 190 -9.43 -26.14 -22.26
N LYS A 191 -8.21 -26.67 -22.21
CA LYS A 191 -7.83 -27.80 -23.06
C LYS A 191 -8.72 -29.02 -22.83
N ASN A 192 -9.05 -29.72 -23.92
CA ASN A 192 -9.85 -30.94 -23.91
C ASN A 192 -11.20 -30.83 -23.21
N GLN A 193 -11.90 -29.70 -23.34
CA GLN A 193 -13.27 -29.55 -22.84
C GLN A 193 -14.27 -30.38 -23.69
N THR A 194 -13.88 -31.61 -24.01
CA THR A 194 -14.65 -32.57 -24.83
C THR A 194 -15.39 -33.60 -23.98
N ALA A 195 -15.05 -33.76 -22.70
CA ALA A 195 -15.62 -34.80 -21.86
C ALA A 195 -17.07 -34.50 -21.46
N ASN A 196 -18.02 -35.02 -22.19
CA ASN A 196 -19.46 -35.08 -21.93
C ASN A 196 -20.32 -33.84 -22.13
N SER A 197 -19.76 -32.67 -22.42
CA SER A 197 -20.54 -31.57 -22.96
C SER A 197 -19.62 -30.66 -23.78
N ASN A 198 -19.61 -30.89 -25.06
CA ASN A 198 -19.02 -30.03 -26.09
C ASN A 198 -19.65 -28.61 -26.09
N SER A 199 -20.05 -28.12 -24.92
CA SER A 199 -20.88 -26.95 -24.75
C SER A 199 -20.25 -25.85 -23.89
N TRP A 200 -18.97 -25.99 -23.45
CA TRP A 200 -18.33 -24.91 -22.72
C TRP A 200 -18.15 -23.68 -23.61
N ASN A 201 -18.94 -22.68 -23.35
CA ASN A 201 -18.98 -21.45 -24.14
C ASN A 201 -19.33 -20.24 -23.27
N GLN A 202 -18.65 -20.11 -22.12
CA GLN A 202 -18.92 -19.01 -21.20
C GLN A 202 -18.25 -17.72 -21.65
N ASN A 203 -18.93 -16.60 -21.36
CA ASN A 203 -18.40 -15.30 -21.71
C ASN A 203 -17.23 -14.94 -20.79
N ILE A 204 -16.06 -14.82 -21.38
CA ILE A 204 -14.80 -14.44 -20.74
C ILE A 204 -14.24 -13.13 -21.33
N SER A 205 -15.05 -12.36 -22.04
CA SER A 205 -14.65 -11.09 -22.67
C SER A 205 -14.12 -10.06 -21.68
N SER A 206 -14.59 -10.13 -20.42
CA SER A 206 -14.18 -9.20 -19.35
C SER A 206 -12.82 -9.50 -18.73
N TRP A 207 -12.13 -10.53 -19.15
CA TRP A 207 -10.84 -10.91 -18.58
C TRP A 207 -9.74 -9.91 -18.92
N ASP A 208 -8.90 -9.63 -17.92
CA ASP A 208 -7.68 -8.85 -18.07
C ASP A 208 -6.53 -9.76 -18.49
N THR A 209 -6.09 -9.66 -19.72
CA THR A 209 -5.01 -10.46 -20.28
C THR A 209 -3.69 -9.70 -20.43
N SER A 210 -3.65 -8.44 -19.98
CA SER A 210 -2.48 -7.56 -20.16
C SER A 210 -1.19 -8.09 -19.51
N ASN A 211 -1.31 -8.93 -18.46
CA ASN A 211 -0.17 -9.55 -17.78
C ASN A 211 0.12 -10.98 -18.26
N VAL A 212 -0.68 -11.51 -19.19
CA VAL A 212 -0.54 -12.89 -19.66
C VAL A 212 0.63 -13.03 -20.62
N THR A 213 1.53 -13.95 -20.35
CA THR A 213 2.73 -14.21 -21.13
C THR A 213 2.65 -15.50 -21.97
N THR A 214 1.77 -16.43 -21.59
CA THR A 214 1.54 -17.68 -22.34
C THR A 214 0.08 -18.09 -22.31
N MET A 215 -0.41 -18.51 -23.48
CA MET A 215 -1.75 -19.10 -23.72
C MET A 215 -1.63 -20.44 -24.48
N HIS A 216 -0.47 -21.13 -24.32
CA HIS A 216 -0.18 -22.40 -24.97
C HIS A 216 -1.35 -23.38 -24.80
N GLU A 217 -1.88 -23.91 -25.90
CA GLU A 217 -2.97 -24.88 -25.94
C GLU A 217 -4.23 -24.51 -25.09
N MET A 218 -4.44 -23.21 -24.78
CA MET A 218 -5.51 -22.75 -23.89
C MET A 218 -6.90 -23.26 -24.29
N PHE A 219 -7.16 -23.36 -25.58
CA PHE A 219 -8.43 -23.78 -26.15
C PHE A 219 -8.32 -25.05 -26.98
N ASP A 220 -7.23 -25.80 -26.89
CA ASP A 220 -7.06 -27.05 -27.65
C ASP A 220 -8.23 -28.02 -27.32
N GLY A 221 -8.97 -28.44 -28.35
CA GLY A 221 -10.15 -29.28 -28.21
C GLY A 221 -11.39 -28.59 -27.65
N ALA A 222 -11.40 -27.27 -27.44
CA ALA A 222 -12.57 -26.53 -26.93
C ALA A 222 -13.53 -26.13 -28.09
N HIS A 223 -14.07 -27.09 -28.79
CA HIS A 223 -14.81 -26.92 -30.07
C HIS A 223 -16.08 -26.06 -29.99
N ALA A 224 -16.69 -25.88 -28.82
CA ALA A 224 -17.89 -25.07 -28.67
C ALA A 224 -17.59 -23.60 -28.36
N PHE A 225 -16.35 -23.26 -28.01
CA PHE A 225 -16.01 -21.91 -27.63
C PHE A 225 -16.05 -20.95 -28.83
N ASN A 226 -16.91 -19.94 -28.76
CA ASN A 226 -17.07 -18.91 -29.80
C ASN A 226 -17.37 -17.52 -29.23
N GLN A 227 -16.96 -17.25 -27.98
CA GLN A 227 -17.18 -15.95 -27.35
C GLN A 227 -16.26 -14.88 -27.94
N ASN A 228 -16.72 -13.61 -27.82
CA ASN A 228 -15.92 -12.48 -28.25
C ASN A 228 -14.78 -12.23 -27.26
N ILE A 229 -13.55 -12.40 -27.72
CA ILE A 229 -12.31 -12.10 -26.99
C ILE A 229 -11.52 -10.95 -27.62
N GLY A 230 -12.14 -10.16 -28.49
CA GLY A 230 -11.48 -9.07 -29.21
C GLY A 230 -11.00 -7.91 -28.33
N SER A 231 -11.42 -7.86 -27.07
CA SER A 231 -10.94 -6.89 -26.07
C SER A 231 -9.67 -7.34 -25.35
N TRP A 232 -9.18 -8.55 -25.58
CA TRP A 232 -7.99 -9.07 -24.92
C TRP A 232 -6.72 -8.38 -25.40
N ASP A 233 -5.89 -7.99 -24.46
CA ASP A 233 -4.54 -7.50 -24.74
C ASP A 233 -3.58 -8.68 -24.78
N THR A 234 -3.10 -9.00 -25.96
CA THR A 234 -2.13 -10.09 -26.19
C THR A 234 -0.71 -9.60 -26.43
N SER A 235 -0.45 -8.32 -26.19
CA SER A 235 0.87 -7.69 -26.46
C SER A 235 2.03 -8.30 -25.65
N SER A 236 1.73 -8.88 -24.48
CA SER A 236 2.72 -9.56 -23.63
C SER A 236 2.83 -11.07 -23.89
N VAL A 237 1.95 -11.65 -24.73
CA VAL A 237 1.91 -13.09 -24.98
C VAL A 237 3.03 -13.50 -25.93
N THR A 238 3.84 -14.46 -25.50
CA THR A 238 4.98 -14.99 -26.27
C THR A 238 4.72 -16.39 -26.84
N ASP A 239 3.70 -17.08 -26.35
CA ASP A 239 3.32 -18.42 -26.76
C ASP A 239 1.80 -18.58 -26.83
N MET A 240 1.29 -18.87 -28.03
CA MET A 240 -0.14 -19.10 -28.34
C MET A 240 -0.33 -20.38 -29.17
N SER A 241 0.68 -21.27 -29.22
CA SER A 241 0.67 -22.50 -30.04
C SER A 241 -0.33 -23.52 -29.52
#